data_48fcf9108b7fa25d8fa53e7fad52465d
#
_entry.id   48fcf9108b7fa25d8fa53e7fad52465d
#
_cell.length_a   1.000
_cell.length_b   1.000
_cell.length_c   1.000
_cell.angle_alpha   90.00
_cell.angle_beta   90.00
_cell.angle_gamma   90.00
#
_symmetry.space_group_name_H-M   'P 1'
#
loop_
_entity.id
_entity.type
_entity.pdbx_description
1 polymer ?
#
loop_
_entity_poly.entity_id
_entity_poly.type
_entity_poly.pdbx_seq_one_letter_code
_entity_poly.pdbx_strand_id
1 'polypeptide(L)'
;MDQDSYYLDRSHLREKQRRSLNYDEPSALDHDLIFSHLEMLMMGKAIQKPYYDFHTHTRTSSSQLITPASLIILEGLYAFWDAKVSFLMGLRVYVEAEKDVRFIRRLRRDVVDRGRSTESTISQYVETVRPMQRMHIDPTKKLADLVVDTAASFSNATAELIRAVSERHTLGRTRAVVRASDGTEIGKQQRIDLI
;
A
#
# COMPACT_ATOMS: atom_id res chain seq x y z
N MET A 1 -6.90 -4.25 -0.22
CA MET A 1 -5.70 -4.82 -0.92
C MET A 1 -4.46 -4.43 -0.12
N ASP A 2 -3.62 -5.38 0.19
CA ASP A 2 -2.33 -5.14 0.84
C ASP A 2 -1.24 -4.95 -0.23
N GLN A 3 -0.44 -3.91 -0.12
CA GLN A 3 0.67 -3.64 -1.03
C GLN A 3 1.78 -4.68 -0.90
N ASP A 4 1.93 -5.26 0.28
CA ASP A 4 2.98 -6.23 0.58
C ASP A 4 2.87 -7.52 -0.26
N SER A 5 1.70 -7.84 -0.79
CA SER A 5 1.52 -8.92 -1.76
C SER A 5 2.18 -8.65 -3.12
N TYR A 6 2.51 -7.40 -3.41
CA TYR A 6 2.99 -6.95 -4.72
C TYR A 6 4.50 -6.75 -4.80
N TYR A 7 5.29 -7.28 -3.87
CA TYR A 7 6.73 -7.33 -4.07
C TYR A 7 7.06 -8.05 -5.39
N LEU A 8 8.06 -7.54 -6.11
CA LEU A 8 8.52 -8.12 -7.38
C LEU A 8 8.92 -9.59 -7.19
N ASP A 9 8.55 -10.43 -8.15
CA ASP A 9 9.04 -11.81 -8.17
C ASP A 9 10.55 -11.85 -8.47
N ARG A 10 11.29 -12.43 -7.54
CA ARG A 10 12.73 -12.60 -7.59
C ARG A 10 13.12 -14.09 -7.62
N SER A 11 12.22 -14.96 -8.05
CA SER A 11 12.45 -16.43 -8.13
C SER A 11 13.63 -16.79 -9.02
N HIS A 12 13.93 -15.95 -10.03
CA HIS A 12 15.10 -16.11 -10.91
C HIS A 12 16.46 -15.88 -10.20
N LEU A 13 16.47 -15.27 -9.02
CA LEU A 13 17.67 -15.04 -8.22
C LEU A 13 17.88 -16.20 -7.23
N ARG A 14 19.16 -16.47 -6.88
CA ARG A 14 19.48 -17.40 -5.79
C ARG A 14 19.06 -16.83 -4.44
N GLU A 15 18.71 -17.67 -3.50
CA GLU A 15 18.24 -17.26 -2.17
C GLU A 15 19.18 -16.25 -1.48
N LYS A 16 20.49 -16.49 -1.51
CA LYS A 16 21.48 -15.56 -0.94
C LYS A 16 21.41 -14.17 -1.57
N GLN A 17 21.19 -14.08 -2.88
CA GLN A 17 21.04 -12.82 -3.58
C GLN A 17 19.74 -12.11 -3.18
N ARG A 18 18.62 -12.85 -3.08
CA ARG A 18 17.35 -12.29 -2.61
C ARG A 18 17.48 -11.71 -1.22
N ARG A 19 18.13 -12.43 -0.30
CA ARG A 19 18.33 -11.97 1.11
C ARG A 19 19.20 -10.72 1.22
N SER A 20 19.99 -10.36 0.21
CA SER A 20 20.83 -9.15 0.20
C SER A 20 20.16 -7.93 -0.45
N LEU A 21 18.96 -8.08 -0.99
CA LEU A 21 18.24 -6.96 -1.60
C LEU A 21 17.63 -6.03 -0.54
N ASN A 22 17.52 -4.74 -0.90
CA ASN A 22 16.78 -3.79 -0.09
C ASN A 22 15.28 -3.86 -0.44
N TYR A 23 14.50 -4.46 0.44
CA TYR A 23 13.04 -4.54 0.28
C TYR A 23 12.31 -3.32 0.86
N ASP A 24 13.05 -2.41 1.49
CA ASP A 24 12.50 -1.17 2.01
C ASP A 24 12.49 -0.04 0.95
N GLU A 25 12.91 -0.33 -0.31
CA GLU A 25 12.83 0.60 -1.43
C GLU A 25 11.49 0.51 -2.19
N PRO A 26 10.95 1.63 -2.70
CA PRO A 26 9.75 1.59 -3.54
C PRO A 26 9.91 0.69 -4.77
N SER A 27 11.11 0.66 -5.36
CA SER A 27 11.45 -0.18 -6.52
C SER A 27 11.39 -1.70 -6.26
N ALA A 28 11.25 -2.11 -5.01
CA ALA A 28 11.03 -3.51 -4.65
C ALA A 28 9.59 -3.98 -4.96
N LEU A 29 8.66 -3.04 -5.18
CA LEU A 29 7.25 -3.30 -5.45
C LEU A 29 6.92 -3.20 -6.94
N ASP A 30 5.93 -3.97 -7.36
CA ASP A 30 5.39 -3.99 -8.72
C ASP A 30 4.25 -2.96 -8.84
N HIS A 31 4.60 -1.69 -8.93
CA HIS A 31 3.64 -0.60 -9.03
C HIS A 31 2.77 -0.68 -10.28
N ASP A 32 3.30 -1.18 -11.39
CA ASP A 32 2.53 -1.36 -12.63
C ASP A 32 1.45 -2.44 -12.46
N LEU A 33 1.74 -3.53 -11.76
CA LEU A 33 0.73 -4.55 -11.46
C LEU A 33 -0.33 -4.03 -10.47
N ILE A 34 0.08 -3.26 -9.45
CA ILE A 34 -0.87 -2.61 -8.53
C ILE A 34 -1.82 -1.70 -9.33
N PHE A 35 -1.26 -0.83 -10.17
CA PHE A 35 -2.04 0.07 -11.01
C PHE A 35 -3.02 -0.68 -11.91
N SER A 36 -2.54 -1.69 -12.65
CA SER A 36 -3.39 -2.51 -13.53
C SER A 36 -4.52 -3.20 -12.78
N HIS A 37 -4.24 -3.77 -11.60
CA HIS A 37 -5.25 -4.42 -10.78
C HIS A 37 -6.31 -3.44 -10.26
N LEU A 38 -5.91 -2.24 -9.84
CA LEU A 38 -6.83 -1.20 -9.42
C LEU A 38 -7.73 -0.75 -10.59
N GLU A 39 -7.15 -0.51 -11.78
CA GLU A 39 -7.95 -0.19 -12.98
C GLU A 39 -8.97 -1.29 -13.30
N MET A 40 -8.56 -2.55 -13.28
CA MET A 40 -9.46 -3.69 -13.52
C MET A 40 -10.62 -3.71 -12.52
N LEU A 41 -10.35 -3.55 -11.23
CA LEU A 41 -11.39 -3.52 -10.20
C LEU A 41 -12.33 -2.33 -10.39
N MET A 42 -11.81 -1.15 -10.75
CA MET A 42 -12.62 0.05 -11.05
C MET A 42 -13.48 -0.13 -12.30
N MET A 43 -13.04 -0.96 -13.24
CA MET A 43 -13.83 -1.35 -14.43
C MET A 43 -14.84 -2.48 -14.14
N GLY A 44 -14.99 -2.91 -12.89
CA GLY A 44 -15.88 -4.01 -12.53
C GLY A 44 -15.34 -5.40 -12.86
N LYS A 45 -14.04 -5.55 -13.09
CA LYS A 45 -13.38 -6.82 -13.40
C LYS A 45 -12.69 -7.39 -12.18
N ALA A 46 -12.82 -8.69 -11.97
CA ALA A 46 -12.08 -9.40 -10.94
C ALA A 46 -10.58 -9.52 -11.30
N ILE A 47 -9.75 -9.62 -10.27
CA ILE A 47 -8.30 -9.77 -10.40
C ILE A 47 -7.80 -11.00 -9.65
N GLN A 48 -6.60 -11.46 -10.01
CA GLN A 48 -5.85 -12.48 -9.28
C GLN A 48 -4.71 -11.81 -8.51
N LYS A 49 -4.97 -11.42 -7.25
CA LYS A 49 -3.96 -10.80 -6.38
C LYS A 49 -2.87 -11.83 -6.08
N PRO A 50 -1.57 -11.54 -6.28
CA PRO A 50 -0.49 -12.47 -5.98
C PRO A 50 -0.39 -12.74 -4.47
N TYR A 51 0.24 -13.87 -4.13
CA TYR A 51 0.76 -14.14 -2.80
C TYR A 51 2.28 -14.02 -2.79
N TYR A 52 2.80 -13.29 -1.81
CA TYR A 52 4.23 -13.15 -1.59
C TYR A 52 4.67 -13.90 -0.34
N ASP A 53 5.70 -14.72 -0.49
CA ASP A 53 6.31 -15.45 0.62
C ASP A 53 7.52 -14.69 1.16
N PHE A 54 7.39 -14.14 2.36
CA PHE A 54 8.44 -13.39 3.05
C PHE A 54 9.61 -14.26 3.53
N HIS A 55 9.44 -15.59 3.61
CA HIS A 55 10.54 -16.50 4.00
C HIS A 55 11.50 -16.74 2.84
N THR A 56 10.95 -16.94 1.66
CA THR A 56 11.72 -17.21 0.43
C THR A 56 12.01 -15.95 -0.37
N HIS A 57 11.38 -14.83 -0.04
CA HIS A 57 11.46 -13.57 -0.78
C HIS A 57 11.07 -13.73 -2.26
N THR A 58 9.96 -14.43 -2.53
CA THR A 58 9.42 -14.62 -3.88
C THR A 58 7.90 -14.59 -3.89
N ARG A 59 7.31 -14.35 -5.06
CA ARG A 59 5.90 -14.66 -5.27
C ARG A 59 5.69 -16.17 -5.33
N THR A 60 4.57 -16.63 -4.82
CA THR A 60 4.15 -18.03 -4.97
C THR A 60 3.35 -18.20 -6.27
N SER A 61 3.10 -19.46 -6.66
CA SER A 61 2.19 -19.78 -7.77
C SER A 61 0.72 -19.56 -7.42
N SER A 62 0.39 -19.34 -6.14
CA SER A 62 -0.96 -19.09 -5.67
C SER A 62 -1.37 -17.65 -5.89
N SER A 63 -2.67 -17.42 -6.06
CA SER A 63 -3.27 -16.09 -6.12
C SER A 63 -4.60 -16.07 -5.38
N GLN A 64 -5.04 -14.89 -5.01
CA GLN A 64 -6.33 -14.65 -4.40
C GLN A 64 -7.25 -13.94 -5.39
N LEU A 65 -8.44 -14.52 -5.63
CA LEU A 65 -9.47 -13.85 -6.40
C LEU A 65 -10.03 -12.67 -5.58
N ILE A 66 -9.91 -11.47 -6.12
CA ILE A 66 -10.54 -10.26 -5.58
C ILE A 66 -11.59 -9.80 -6.60
N THR A 67 -12.82 -9.68 -6.13
CA THR A 67 -13.95 -9.17 -6.92
C THR A 67 -14.12 -7.68 -6.70
N PRO A 68 -14.68 -6.95 -7.67
CA PRO A 68 -15.02 -5.54 -7.53
C PRO A 68 -15.92 -5.27 -6.33
N ALA A 69 -15.73 -4.14 -5.68
CA ALA A 69 -16.52 -3.68 -4.55
C ALA A 69 -16.78 -2.17 -4.67
N SER A 70 -17.79 -1.66 -3.96
CA SER A 70 -18.10 -0.23 -3.92
C SER A 70 -17.01 0.61 -3.24
N LEU A 71 -16.19 -0.02 -2.42
CA LEU A 71 -15.06 0.57 -1.74
C LEU A 71 -13.86 -0.36 -1.86
N ILE A 72 -12.73 0.17 -2.36
CA ILE A 72 -11.45 -0.53 -2.44
C ILE A 72 -10.46 0.21 -1.54
N ILE A 73 -9.90 -0.49 -0.57
CA ILE A 73 -8.83 0.03 0.28
C ILE A 73 -7.51 -0.59 -0.17
N LEU A 74 -6.56 0.25 -0.59
CA LEU A 74 -5.16 -0.12 -0.76
C LEU A 74 -4.37 0.34 0.46
N GLU A 75 -3.74 -0.58 1.16
CA GLU A 75 -2.90 -0.26 2.32
C GLU A 75 -1.44 -0.65 2.06
N GLY A 76 -0.52 0.13 2.61
CA GLY A 76 0.91 -0.11 2.52
C GLY A 76 1.74 1.17 2.68
N LEU A 77 3.04 1.02 2.91
CA LEU A 77 3.95 2.15 3.11
C LEU A 77 4.05 3.08 1.90
N TYR A 78 3.92 2.52 0.70
CA TYR A 78 4.03 3.21 -0.58
C TYR A 78 2.70 3.29 -1.33
N ALA A 79 1.56 3.14 -0.64
CA ALA A 79 0.24 3.00 -1.26
C ALA A 79 -0.07 4.13 -2.25
N PHE A 80 0.32 5.38 -1.97
CA PHE A 80 0.16 6.52 -2.88
C PHE A 80 1.49 7.23 -3.23
N TRP A 81 2.61 6.50 -3.14
CA TRP A 81 3.93 7.00 -3.55
C TRP A 81 4.06 7.08 -5.08
N ASP A 82 3.59 6.06 -5.80
CA ASP A 82 3.56 6.07 -7.25
C ASP A 82 2.48 7.03 -7.76
N ALA A 83 2.84 7.90 -8.71
CA ALA A 83 1.95 8.95 -9.19
C ALA A 83 0.72 8.39 -9.93
N LYS A 84 0.87 7.28 -10.71
CA LYS A 84 -0.25 6.66 -11.43
C LYS A 84 -1.24 6.05 -10.45
N VAL A 85 -0.74 5.30 -9.45
CA VAL A 85 -1.55 4.69 -8.40
C VAL A 85 -2.25 5.78 -7.58
N SER A 86 -1.51 6.81 -7.16
CA SER A 86 -2.04 7.94 -6.40
C SER A 86 -3.14 8.69 -7.14
N PHE A 87 -3.05 8.79 -8.47
CA PHE A 87 -4.06 9.45 -9.31
C PHE A 87 -5.42 8.74 -9.30
N LEU A 88 -5.44 7.42 -9.12
CA LEU A 88 -6.67 6.65 -9.05
C LEU A 88 -7.42 6.83 -7.72
N MET A 89 -6.76 7.32 -6.68
CA MET A 89 -7.32 7.38 -5.33
C MET A 89 -8.30 8.53 -5.15
N GLY A 90 -9.48 8.25 -4.61
CA GLY A 90 -10.45 9.24 -4.17
C GLY A 90 -10.11 9.85 -2.82
N LEU A 91 -9.40 9.13 -1.96
CA LEU A 91 -8.94 9.60 -0.65
C LEU A 91 -7.58 9.01 -0.33
N ARG A 92 -6.58 9.87 -0.08
CA ARG A 92 -5.24 9.47 0.36
C ARG A 92 -5.10 9.75 1.84
N VAL A 93 -4.88 8.71 2.61
CA VAL A 93 -4.78 8.79 4.07
C VAL A 93 -3.34 8.51 4.51
N TYR A 94 -2.74 9.46 5.19
CA TYR A 94 -1.45 9.27 5.84
C TYR A 94 -1.65 8.95 7.31
N VAL A 95 -1.23 7.77 7.74
CA VAL A 95 -1.28 7.36 9.14
C VAL A 95 0.00 7.80 9.84
N GLU A 96 -0.13 8.76 10.74
CA GLU A 96 0.99 9.31 11.49
C GLU A 96 1.17 8.63 12.84
N ALA A 97 2.41 8.46 13.22
CA ALA A 97 2.85 8.14 14.58
C ALA A 97 4.26 8.69 14.79
N GLU A 98 4.61 9.04 16.01
CA GLU A 98 5.96 9.49 16.37
C GLU A 98 7.02 8.45 16.01
N LYS A 99 8.22 8.92 15.66
CA LYS A 99 9.29 8.06 15.12
C LYS A 99 9.76 6.98 16.09
N ASP A 100 9.86 7.32 17.35
CA ASP A 100 10.21 6.38 18.42
C ASP A 100 9.09 5.36 18.66
N VAL A 101 7.81 5.79 18.65
CA VAL A 101 6.66 4.89 18.75
C VAL A 101 6.63 3.90 17.59
N ARG A 102 6.87 4.36 16.35
CA ARG A 102 6.95 3.49 15.17
C ARG A 102 8.09 2.47 15.30
N PHE A 103 9.26 2.93 15.77
CA PHE A 103 10.41 2.06 15.97
C PHE A 103 10.14 1.01 17.06
N ILE A 104 9.58 1.41 18.19
CA ILE A 104 9.25 0.50 19.30
C ILE A 104 8.22 -0.55 18.84
N ARG A 105 7.15 -0.13 18.14
CA ARG A 105 6.15 -1.04 17.59
C ARG A 105 6.76 -2.04 16.61
N ARG A 106 7.65 -1.58 15.71
CA ARG A 106 8.36 -2.44 14.78
C ARG A 106 9.28 -3.42 15.49
N LEU A 107 10.09 -2.94 16.43
CA LEU A 107 11.02 -3.78 17.17
C LEU A 107 10.27 -4.90 17.90
N ARG A 108 9.19 -4.55 18.59
CA ARG A 108 8.36 -5.54 19.30
C ARG A 108 7.80 -6.58 18.35
N ARG A 109 7.16 -6.17 17.25
CA ARG A 109 6.60 -7.07 16.24
C ARG A 109 7.69 -7.98 15.65
N ASP A 110 8.81 -7.42 15.22
CA ASP A 110 9.83 -8.18 14.50
C ASP A 110 10.54 -9.18 15.42
N VAL A 111 10.72 -8.84 16.72
CA VAL A 111 11.31 -9.76 17.70
C VAL A 111 10.29 -10.80 18.19
N VAL A 112 9.09 -10.38 18.60
CA VAL A 112 8.10 -11.27 19.24
C VAL A 112 7.36 -12.11 18.22
N ASP A 113 6.85 -11.48 17.13
CA ASP A 113 5.95 -12.16 16.20
C ASP A 113 6.69 -12.82 15.03
N ARG A 114 7.87 -12.29 14.67
CA ARG A 114 8.68 -12.76 13.52
C ARG A 114 9.95 -13.48 13.91
N GLY A 115 10.28 -13.59 15.21
CA GLY A 115 11.43 -14.32 15.73
C GLY A 115 12.80 -13.74 15.32
N ARG A 116 12.87 -12.45 14.95
CA ARG A 116 14.12 -11.81 14.56
C ARG A 116 14.94 -11.41 15.80
N SER A 117 16.28 -11.33 15.67
CA SER A 117 17.08 -10.77 16.74
C SER A 117 16.91 -9.25 16.83
N THR A 118 17.06 -8.72 18.05
CA THR A 118 17.03 -7.27 18.31
C THR A 118 18.08 -6.54 17.49
N GLU A 119 19.31 -7.06 17.44
CA GLU A 119 20.44 -6.49 16.69
C GLU A 119 20.14 -6.41 15.19
N SER A 120 19.62 -7.51 14.61
CA SER A 120 19.26 -7.54 13.19
C SER A 120 18.16 -6.53 12.86
N THR A 121 17.17 -6.36 13.75
CA THR A 121 16.07 -5.41 13.55
C THR A 121 16.56 -3.96 13.67
N ILE A 122 17.44 -3.67 14.62
CA ILE A 122 18.05 -2.34 14.79
C ILE A 122 18.93 -2.00 13.59
N SER A 123 19.82 -2.93 13.17
CA SER A 123 20.69 -2.72 12.01
C SER A 123 19.89 -2.39 10.76
N GLN A 124 18.91 -3.20 10.42
CA GLN A 124 18.04 -2.94 9.28
C GLN A 124 17.31 -1.59 9.39
N TYR A 125 16.83 -1.25 10.59
CA TYR A 125 16.15 0.04 10.78
C TYR A 125 17.05 1.22 10.46
N VAL A 126 18.30 1.17 10.92
CA VAL A 126 19.27 2.26 10.70
C VAL A 126 19.74 2.30 9.25
N GLU A 127 20.02 1.14 8.65
CA GLU A 127 20.65 1.02 7.34
C GLU A 127 19.68 1.25 6.19
N THR A 128 18.43 0.73 6.29
CA THR A 128 17.48 0.77 5.17
C THR A 128 16.16 1.46 5.53
N VAL A 129 15.46 1.04 6.58
CA VAL A 129 14.10 1.50 6.88
C VAL A 129 14.05 3.01 7.11
N ARG A 130 14.90 3.54 7.99
CA ARG A 130 14.91 4.96 8.33
C ARG A 130 15.32 5.87 7.17
N PRO A 131 16.35 5.55 6.35
CA PRO A 131 16.64 6.29 5.13
C PRO A 131 15.49 6.28 4.14
N MET A 132 14.89 5.12 3.84
CA MET A 132 13.78 4.99 2.91
C MET A 132 12.53 5.74 3.40
N GLN A 133 12.23 5.67 4.70
CA GLN A 133 11.17 6.46 5.31
C GLN A 133 11.33 7.95 5.02
N ARG A 134 12.53 8.50 5.27
CA ARG A 134 12.81 9.93 5.07
C ARG A 134 12.75 10.34 3.61
N MET A 135 13.25 9.48 2.73
CA MET A 135 13.39 9.78 1.31
C MET A 135 12.08 9.64 0.55
N HIS A 136 11.30 8.62 0.86
CA HIS A 136 10.16 8.22 0.04
C HIS A 136 8.80 8.32 0.74
N ILE A 137 8.72 8.11 2.06
CA ILE A 137 7.43 8.05 2.77
C ILE A 137 7.09 9.41 3.40
N ASP A 138 8.00 10.02 4.16
CA ASP A 138 7.75 11.30 4.82
C ASP A 138 7.29 12.41 3.82
N PRO A 139 7.83 12.50 2.58
CA PRO A 139 7.34 13.47 1.61
C PRO A 139 5.91 13.25 1.14
N THR A 140 5.40 12.00 1.12
CA THR A 140 4.03 11.70 0.67
C THR A 140 2.96 12.26 1.61
N LYS A 141 3.31 12.58 2.87
CA LYS A 141 2.40 13.26 3.79
C LYS A 141 1.80 14.54 3.19
N LYS A 142 2.55 15.25 2.35
CA LYS A 142 2.07 16.47 1.66
C LYS A 142 1.02 16.18 0.58
N LEU A 143 0.94 14.95 0.12
CA LEU A 143 -0.02 14.49 -0.89
C LEU A 143 -1.30 13.95 -0.26
N ALA A 144 -1.30 13.74 1.06
CA ALA A 144 -2.43 13.18 1.77
C ALA A 144 -3.61 14.16 1.84
N ASP A 145 -4.80 13.64 1.60
CA ASP A 145 -6.06 14.39 1.79
C ASP A 145 -6.47 14.40 3.27
N LEU A 146 -6.03 13.37 4.02
CA LEU A 146 -6.27 13.21 5.45
C LEU A 146 -5.01 12.70 6.13
N VAL A 147 -4.63 13.31 7.25
CA VAL A 147 -3.55 12.82 8.13
C VAL A 147 -4.19 12.38 9.44
N VAL A 148 -4.05 11.10 9.79
CA VAL A 148 -4.65 10.50 10.98
C VAL A 148 -3.56 10.18 11.98
N ASP A 149 -3.62 10.75 13.17
CA ASP A 149 -2.66 10.46 14.23
C ASP A 149 -3.12 9.27 15.08
N THR A 150 -2.26 8.27 15.19
CA THR A 150 -2.50 7.06 15.99
C THR A 150 -1.83 7.09 17.38
N ALA A 151 -1.22 8.21 17.75
CA ALA A 151 -0.58 8.34 19.06
C ALA A 151 -1.60 8.45 20.20
N ALA A 152 -2.70 9.20 19.97
CA ALA A 152 -3.70 9.47 20.99
C ALA A 152 -4.70 8.31 21.17
N SER A 153 -5.29 7.80 20.10
CA SER A 153 -6.29 6.71 20.14
C SER A 153 -6.57 6.13 18.77
N PHE A 154 -6.50 4.81 18.65
CA PHE A 154 -6.94 4.09 17.45
C PHE A 154 -8.43 4.30 17.16
N SER A 155 -9.26 4.38 18.19
CA SER A 155 -10.72 4.58 18.03
C SER A 155 -11.03 5.93 17.38
N ASN A 156 -10.35 7.00 17.80
CA ASN A 156 -10.54 8.33 17.22
C ASN A 156 -10.07 8.37 15.77
N ALA A 157 -8.90 7.80 15.50
CA ALA A 157 -8.35 7.67 14.15
C ALA A 157 -9.32 6.92 13.22
N THR A 158 -9.88 5.80 13.70
CA THR A 158 -10.86 5.00 12.94
C THR A 158 -12.16 5.78 12.69
N ALA A 159 -12.68 6.50 13.69
CA ALA A 159 -13.88 7.29 13.55
C ALA A 159 -13.70 8.44 12.53
N GLU A 160 -12.55 9.09 12.55
CA GLU A 160 -12.20 10.14 11.58
C GLU A 160 -12.12 9.59 10.16
N LEU A 161 -11.49 8.42 9.97
CA LEU A 161 -11.42 7.75 8.68
C LEU A 161 -12.82 7.39 8.16
N ILE A 162 -13.67 6.75 8.99
CA ILE A 162 -15.03 6.38 8.60
C ILE A 162 -15.82 7.63 8.19
N ARG A 163 -15.71 8.74 8.93
CA ARG A 163 -16.36 9.99 8.58
C ARG A 163 -15.91 10.51 7.23
N ALA A 164 -14.58 10.58 6.98
CA ALA A 164 -14.04 11.08 5.73
C ALA A 164 -14.47 10.23 4.51
N VAL A 165 -14.51 8.90 4.67
CA VAL A 165 -15.01 7.96 3.65
C VAL A 165 -16.50 8.21 3.38
N SER A 166 -17.33 8.30 4.44
CA SER A 166 -18.76 8.49 4.32
C SER A 166 -19.12 9.82 3.65
N GLU A 167 -18.42 10.91 4.01
CA GLU A 167 -18.60 12.23 3.39
C GLU A 167 -18.28 12.19 1.89
N ARG A 168 -17.19 11.53 1.49
CA ARG A 168 -16.83 11.39 0.07
C ARG A 168 -17.82 10.54 -0.70
N HIS A 169 -18.29 9.46 -0.11
CA HIS A 169 -19.31 8.60 -0.71
C HIS A 169 -20.62 9.36 -0.92
N THR A 170 -21.08 10.12 0.06
CA THR A 170 -22.33 10.91 0.00
C THR A 170 -22.25 12.05 -1.02
N LEU A 171 -21.11 12.72 -1.15
CA LEU A 171 -20.90 13.83 -2.08
C LEU A 171 -20.80 13.40 -3.53
N GLY A 172 -20.82 12.12 -3.83
CA GLY A 172 -20.76 11.58 -5.19
C GLY A 172 -19.50 12.02 -5.97
N ARG A 173 -18.44 12.39 -5.28
CA ARG A 173 -17.22 12.99 -5.82
C ARG A 173 -16.14 11.99 -6.22
N THR A 174 -16.53 10.80 -6.62
CA THR A 174 -15.54 9.90 -7.22
C THR A 174 -15.95 9.54 -8.63
N ARG A 175 -15.71 10.45 -9.56
CA ARG A 175 -15.61 10.11 -10.97
C ARG A 175 -14.18 9.71 -11.27
N ALA A 176 -13.87 8.44 -11.19
CA ALA A 176 -12.79 7.93 -11.99
C ALA A 176 -13.27 7.91 -13.45
N VAL A 177 -12.90 8.92 -14.21
CA VAL A 177 -13.06 8.88 -15.67
C VAL A 177 -11.84 8.12 -16.20
N VAL A 178 -11.99 6.83 -16.40
CA VAL A 178 -10.99 6.06 -17.14
C VAL A 178 -11.17 6.44 -18.61
N ARG A 179 -10.23 7.18 -19.17
CA ARG A 179 -10.13 7.39 -20.61
C ARG A 179 -9.32 6.24 -21.20
N ALA A 180 -9.85 5.61 -22.22
CA ALA A 180 -9.05 4.73 -23.06
C ALA A 180 -7.91 5.53 -23.70
N SER A 181 -6.82 4.86 -24.05
CA SER A 181 -5.65 5.47 -24.71
C SER A 181 -5.97 6.16 -26.05
N ASP A 182 -7.14 5.90 -26.64
CA ASP A 182 -7.67 6.51 -27.85
C ASP A 182 -8.61 7.71 -27.60
N GLY A 183 -8.81 8.11 -26.33
CA GLY A 183 -9.68 9.24 -25.98
C GLY A 183 -11.16 8.93 -25.83
N THR A 184 -11.57 7.67 -25.98
CA THR A 184 -12.99 7.25 -25.88
C THR A 184 -13.41 7.14 -24.41
N GLU A 185 -14.53 7.77 -24.02
CA GLU A 185 -15.15 7.62 -22.69
C GLU A 185 -15.72 6.20 -22.54
N ILE A 186 -15.11 5.38 -21.70
CA ILE A 186 -15.64 4.05 -21.36
C ILE A 186 -16.74 4.25 -20.33
N GLY A 187 -17.93 3.93 -20.75
CA GLY A 187 -19.27 4.08 -20.21
C GLY A 187 -19.46 4.24 -18.70
N LYS A 188 -20.49 5.03 -18.41
CA LYS A 188 -21.09 5.23 -17.09
C LYS A 188 -21.61 3.91 -16.50
N GLN A 189 -20.77 3.18 -15.77
CA GLN A 189 -21.30 2.10 -14.94
C GLN A 189 -20.45 1.91 -13.68
N GLN A 190 -21.12 2.08 -12.56
CA GLN A 190 -20.72 1.84 -11.16
C GLN A 190 -19.57 2.70 -10.62
N ARG A 191 -19.93 3.51 -9.62
CA ARG A 191 -18.99 4.24 -8.75
C ARG A 191 -18.23 3.22 -7.90
N ILE A 192 -16.91 3.23 -8.03
CA ILE A 192 -16.00 2.52 -7.14
C ILE A 192 -15.07 3.56 -6.53
N ASP A 193 -15.03 3.63 -5.21
CA ASP A 193 -14.17 4.56 -4.47
C ASP A 193 -12.89 3.83 -4.03
N LEU A 194 -11.74 4.47 -4.24
CA LEU A 194 -10.43 3.97 -3.85
C LEU A 194 -9.91 4.81 -2.67
N ILE A 195 -9.54 4.15 -1.59
CA ILE A 195 -8.94 4.75 -0.38
C ILE A 195 -7.57 4.12 -0.12
#